data_ed57b1bac0eb24febae868c8f136ae79
#
_entry.id   ed57b1bac0eb24febae868c8f136ae79
#
_cell.length_a   1.000
_cell.length_b   1.000
_cell.length_c   1.000
_cell.angle_alpha   90.00
_cell.angle_beta   90.00
_cell.angle_gamma   90.00
#
_symmetry.space_group_name_H-M   'P 1'
#
loop_
_entity.id
_entity.type
_entity.pdbx_description
1 polymer ?
#
loop_
_entity_poly.entity_id
_entity_poly.type
_entity_poly.pdbx_seq_one_letter_code
_entity_poly.pdbx_strand_id
1 'polypeptide(L)'
;FLKSVRETGFRQDCLYAGIALTEQLGQYCDFHINQLDEIIKAAIEDRWLVRRYPTIYGTVNNTKAFYVLNEFNIRSSIIRTLTMDLYINDSHFETFRGDGMVISTPTGSTAYNKSVNGSIVDPLLPSMQVSELASINNNKFRTLGSSFILSPKRKLRIEIASEEGNNEFPMIGMDSEALSIQHVHEVNLEVGDRFINIIKLPKNSFWDKVKRNFL
;
A
#
# COMPACT_ATOMS: atom_id res chain seq x y z
N PHE A 1 7.67 -5.79 10.84
CA PHE A 1 6.35 -6.39 10.62
C PHE A 1 6.11 -6.66 9.12
N LEU A 2 6.14 -5.64 8.24
CA LEU A 2 5.88 -5.81 6.80
C LEU A 2 6.80 -6.84 6.15
N LYS A 3 8.09 -6.79 6.46
CA LYS A 3 9.08 -7.75 5.98
C LYS A 3 8.72 -9.19 6.40
N SER A 4 8.39 -9.40 7.66
CA SER A 4 8.01 -10.74 8.17
C SER A 4 6.75 -11.29 7.49
N VAL A 5 5.74 -10.44 7.27
CA VAL A 5 4.53 -10.84 6.53
C VAL A 5 4.88 -11.31 5.12
N ARG A 6 5.77 -10.60 4.45
CA ARG A 6 6.22 -10.95 3.09
C ARG A 6 7.07 -12.23 3.08
N GLU A 7 8.01 -12.39 4.01
CA GLU A 7 8.85 -13.59 4.12
C GLU A 7 8.02 -14.86 4.37
N THR A 8 6.88 -14.75 5.02
CA THR A 8 5.92 -15.85 5.18
C THR A 8 5.04 -16.08 3.94
N GLY A 9 5.16 -15.28 2.89
CA GLY A 9 4.35 -15.37 1.68
C GLY A 9 2.88 -14.97 1.89
N PHE A 10 2.59 -14.07 2.82
CA PHE A 10 1.23 -13.63 3.14
C PHE A 10 0.31 -14.81 3.51
N ARG A 11 0.76 -15.68 4.41
CA ARG A 11 0.03 -16.86 4.83
C ARG A 11 -1.34 -16.51 5.41
N GLN A 12 -2.34 -17.33 5.04
CA GLN A 12 -3.72 -17.16 5.46
C GLN A 12 -4.08 -18.00 6.70
N ASP A 13 -3.26 -18.99 7.00
CA ASP A 13 -3.46 -19.98 8.07
C ASP A 13 -2.71 -19.63 9.37
N CYS A 14 -2.21 -18.39 9.48
CA CYS A 14 -1.53 -17.93 10.69
C CYS A 14 -2.08 -16.57 11.15
N LEU A 15 -1.81 -16.24 12.41
CA LEU A 15 -2.09 -14.97 13.03
C LEU A 15 -0.78 -14.19 13.19
N TYR A 16 -0.81 -12.92 12.88
CA TYR A 16 0.33 -12.02 13.06
C TYR A 16 0.13 -11.13 14.29
N ALA A 17 1.17 -10.98 15.08
CA ALA A 17 1.19 -10.02 16.19
C ALA A 17 2.39 -9.10 16.06
N GLY A 18 2.15 -7.80 16.10
CA GLY A 18 3.22 -6.80 16.13
C GLY A 18 3.56 -6.43 17.57
N ILE A 19 4.85 -6.59 17.92
CA ILE A 19 5.40 -6.19 19.21
C ILE A 19 6.37 -5.04 19.00
N ALA A 20 6.11 -3.90 19.62
CA ALA A 20 6.97 -2.73 19.55
C ALA A 20 8.17 -2.89 20.52
N LEU A 21 9.35 -2.52 20.04
CA LEU A 21 10.58 -2.46 20.83
C LEU A 21 10.84 -1.04 21.36
N THR A 22 10.13 -0.04 20.83
CA THR A 22 10.23 1.37 21.22
C THR A 22 8.91 1.82 21.85
N GLU A 23 8.92 2.91 22.59
CA GLU A 23 7.72 3.44 23.25
C GLU A 23 6.58 3.76 22.27
N GLN A 24 6.90 4.08 21.02
CA GLN A 24 5.92 4.40 20.01
C GLN A 24 5.35 3.14 19.35
N LEU A 25 4.08 2.87 19.59
CA LEU A 25 3.37 1.78 18.93
C LEU A 25 3.07 2.13 17.47
N GLY A 26 3.72 1.42 16.56
CA GLY A 26 3.40 1.51 15.12
C GLY A 26 2.00 0.96 14.79
N GLN A 27 1.54 1.21 13.57
CA GLN A 27 0.18 0.84 13.12
C GLN A 27 -0.16 -0.65 13.33
N TYR A 28 0.82 -1.52 13.13
CA TYR A 28 0.64 -2.98 13.24
C TYR A 28 0.97 -3.54 14.63
N CYS A 29 1.51 -2.72 15.55
CA CYS A 29 1.90 -3.15 16.89
C CYS A 29 0.86 -2.73 17.92
N ASP A 30 0.30 -3.69 18.63
CA ASP A 30 -0.59 -3.46 19.77
C ASP A 30 0.07 -3.77 21.10
N PHE A 31 1.21 -4.46 21.05
CA PHE A 31 1.96 -4.94 22.19
C PHE A 31 3.32 -4.25 22.28
N HIS A 32 3.81 -4.12 23.50
CA HIS A 32 5.16 -3.61 23.76
C HIS A 32 6.00 -4.72 24.42
N ILE A 33 7.28 -4.79 24.10
CA ILE A 33 8.17 -5.84 24.64
C ILE A 33 8.20 -5.87 26.17
N ASN A 34 8.04 -4.73 26.81
CA ASN A 34 8.00 -4.64 28.28
C ASN A 34 6.67 -5.11 28.89
N GLN A 35 5.68 -5.53 28.07
CA GLN A 35 4.34 -5.96 28.48
C GLN A 35 4.10 -7.45 28.14
N LEU A 36 5.15 -8.26 28.11
CA LEU A 36 5.03 -9.69 27.76
C LEU A 36 4.04 -10.43 28.64
N ASP A 37 3.99 -10.14 29.93
CA ASP A 37 3.03 -10.77 30.85
C ASP A 37 1.57 -10.46 30.49
N GLU A 38 1.30 -9.21 30.06
CA GLU A 38 -0.03 -8.83 29.57
C GLU A 38 -0.39 -9.56 28.27
N ILE A 39 0.59 -9.75 27.38
CA ILE A 39 0.41 -10.50 26.13
C ILE A 39 0.05 -11.95 26.42
N ILE A 40 0.83 -12.59 27.30
CA ILE A 40 0.60 -13.99 27.72
C ILE A 40 -0.77 -14.13 28.39
N LYS A 41 -1.11 -13.21 29.27
CA LYS A 41 -2.40 -13.19 29.96
C LYS A 41 -3.56 -13.00 28.98
N ALA A 42 -3.43 -12.08 28.04
CA ALA A 42 -4.42 -11.87 26.98
C ALA A 42 -4.60 -13.11 26.09
N ALA A 43 -3.51 -13.85 25.84
CA ALA A 43 -3.54 -15.10 25.11
C ALA A 43 -4.29 -16.20 25.86
N ILE A 44 -3.99 -16.41 27.16
CA ILE A 44 -4.61 -17.40 28.00
C ILE A 44 -6.11 -17.12 28.19
N GLU A 45 -6.48 -15.88 28.35
CA GLU A 45 -7.84 -15.41 28.61
C GLU A 45 -8.66 -15.14 27.35
N ASP A 46 -8.09 -15.40 26.16
CA ASP A 46 -8.69 -15.12 24.83
C ASP A 46 -9.25 -13.69 24.70
N ARG A 47 -8.54 -12.70 25.26
CA ARG A 47 -8.95 -11.28 25.31
C ARG A 47 -8.39 -10.45 24.15
N TRP A 48 -8.19 -11.04 22.99
CA TRP A 48 -7.76 -10.34 21.80
C TRP A 48 -8.82 -10.36 20.70
N LEU A 49 -8.64 -9.53 19.72
CA LEU A 49 -9.44 -9.51 18.50
C LEU A 49 -8.56 -9.89 17.32
N VAL A 50 -9.09 -10.63 16.39
CA VAL A 50 -8.45 -10.85 15.09
C VAL A 50 -9.06 -9.87 14.10
N ARG A 51 -8.22 -9.01 13.51
CA ARG A 51 -8.59 -8.10 12.45
C ARG A 51 -8.00 -8.59 11.13
N ARG A 52 -8.85 -8.60 10.10
CA ARG A 52 -8.48 -8.99 8.75
C ARG A 52 -8.22 -7.73 7.94
N TYR A 53 -6.99 -7.56 7.50
CA TYR A 53 -6.60 -6.42 6.68
C TYR A 53 -6.44 -6.82 5.21
N PRO A 54 -7.08 -6.09 4.29
CA PRO A 54 -6.97 -6.38 2.87
C PRO A 54 -5.56 -6.07 2.37
N THR A 55 -5.16 -6.78 1.34
CA THR A 55 -3.92 -6.54 0.59
C THR A 55 -4.23 -6.00 -0.79
N ILE A 56 -3.21 -5.50 -1.49
CA ILE A 56 -3.26 -5.32 -2.94
C ILE A 56 -2.45 -6.45 -3.56
N TYR A 57 -3.02 -7.09 -4.57
CA TYR A 57 -2.35 -8.02 -5.46
C TYR A 57 -1.95 -7.30 -6.73
N GLY A 58 -0.79 -7.62 -7.25
CA GLY A 58 -0.34 -7.03 -8.49
C GLY A 58 0.61 -7.91 -9.28
N THR A 59 0.73 -7.58 -10.56
CA THR A 59 1.74 -8.17 -11.45
C THR A 59 2.51 -7.07 -12.17
N VAL A 60 3.77 -7.32 -12.44
CA VAL A 60 4.63 -6.47 -13.28
C VAL A 60 4.97 -7.24 -14.56
N ASN A 61 4.71 -6.64 -15.71
CA ASN A 61 4.89 -7.21 -17.04
C ASN A 61 4.24 -8.60 -17.18
N ASN A 62 3.12 -8.83 -16.50
CA ASN A 62 2.39 -10.10 -16.47
C ASN A 62 3.21 -11.33 -16.04
N THR A 63 4.40 -11.13 -15.46
CA THR A 63 5.31 -12.23 -15.12
C THR A 63 5.54 -12.37 -13.63
N LYS A 64 5.76 -11.28 -12.91
CA LYS A 64 6.06 -11.29 -11.48
C LYS A 64 4.86 -10.84 -10.66
N ALA A 65 4.30 -11.77 -9.87
CA ALA A 65 3.20 -11.51 -8.97
C ALA A 65 3.69 -11.16 -7.56
N PHE A 66 2.97 -10.28 -6.87
CA PHE A 66 3.28 -9.86 -5.50
C PHE A 66 2.02 -9.44 -4.74
N TYR A 67 2.16 -9.36 -3.42
CA TYR A 67 1.17 -8.76 -2.53
C TYR A 67 1.82 -7.63 -1.74
N VAL A 68 1.05 -6.60 -1.41
CA VAL A 68 1.46 -5.52 -0.50
C VAL A 68 0.42 -5.30 0.59
N LEU A 69 0.89 -4.93 1.78
CA LEU A 69 0.06 -4.65 2.94
C LEU A 69 -0.11 -3.15 3.19
N ASN A 70 0.90 -2.33 2.84
CA ASN A 70 0.80 -0.88 2.85
C ASN A 70 0.52 -0.32 1.46
N GLU A 71 1.52 -0.30 0.62
CA GLU A 71 1.41 0.33 -0.70
C GLU A 71 2.36 -0.28 -1.72
N PHE A 72 1.95 -0.15 -2.96
CA PHE A 72 2.78 -0.23 -4.15
C PHE A 72 3.04 1.18 -4.66
N ASN A 73 4.26 1.48 -5.08
CA ASN A 73 4.56 2.77 -5.66
C ASN A 73 5.43 2.65 -6.92
N ILE A 74 5.18 3.55 -7.85
CA ILE A 74 5.94 3.72 -9.08
C ILE A 74 6.51 5.13 -9.05
N ARG A 75 7.82 5.26 -9.19
CA ARG A 75 8.49 6.55 -9.13
C ARG A 75 9.52 6.69 -10.23
N SER A 76 9.75 7.92 -10.68
CA SER A 76 10.91 8.20 -11.52
C SER A 76 12.20 7.91 -10.75
N SER A 77 13.16 7.26 -11.40
CA SER A 77 14.48 6.99 -10.84
C SER A 77 15.44 8.19 -10.93
N ILE A 78 15.09 9.16 -11.74
CA ILE A 78 15.88 10.37 -12.01
C ILE A 78 14.98 11.60 -11.91
N ILE A 79 15.58 12.80 -11.98
CA ILE A 79 14.85 14.08 -11.98
C ILE A 79 14.19 14.30 -13.35
N ARG A 80 13.19 13.48 -13.69
CA ARG A 80 12.39 13.57 -14.92
C ARG A 80 10.95 13.18 -14.67
N THR A 81 10.09 13.68 -15.52
CA THR A 81 8.67 13.37 -15.51
C THR A 81 8.43 11.96 -16.04
N LEU A 82 7.71 11.17 -15.28
CA LEU A 82 7.21 9.87 -15.69
C LEU A 82 5.87 10.06 -16.39
N THR A 83 5.68 9.40 -17.54
CA THR A 83 4.39 9.36 -18.24
C THR A 83 3.79 7.96 -18.10
N MET A 84 2.54 7.88 -17.66
CA MET A 84 1.82 6.62 -17.45
C MET A 84 0.39 6.74 -17.94
N ASP A 85 -0.08 5.74 -18.70
CA ASP A 85 -1.49 5.61 -19.06
C ASP A 85 -2.19 4.71 -18.06
N LEU A 86 -3.25 5.23 -17.46
CA LEU A 86 -4.06 4.53 -16.47
C LEU A 86 -5.34 3.99 -17.11
N TYR A 87 -5.65 2.74 -16.80
CA TYR A 87 -6.89 2.07 -17.22
C TYR A 87 -7.62 1.50 -16.03
N ILE A 88 -8.92 1.73 -15.97
CA ILE A 88 -9.81 1.13 -14.98
C ILE A 88 -10.74 0.15 -15.70
N ASN A 89 -10.62 -1.16 -15.39
CA ASN A 89 -11.33 -2.23 -16.08
C ASN A 89 -11.18 -2.13 -17.62
N ASP A 90 -9.94 -1.97 -18.09
CA ASP A 90 -9.56 -1.84 -19.51
C ASP A 90 -10.04 -0.57 -20.22
N SER A 91 -10.78 0.30 -19.56
CA SER A 91 -11.14 1.62 -20.08
C SER A 91 -10.06 2.62 -19.73
N HIS A 92 -9.49 3.29 -20.74
CA HIS A 92 -8.52 4.37 -20.50
C HIS A 92 -9.16 5.44 -19.63
N PHE A 93 -8.48 5.78 -18.54
CA PHE A 93 -8.94 6.76 -17.56
C PHE A 93 -8.24 8.09 -17.73
N GLU A 94 -6.91 8.08 -17.70
CA GLU A 94 -6.09 9.28 -17.87
C GLU A 94 -4.68 8.96 -18.32
N THR A 95 -4.00 9.94 -18.91
CA THR A 95 -2.55 9.93 -19.10
C THR A 95 -1.91 10.82 -18.05
N PHE A 96 -1.35 10.18 -17.03
CA PHE A 96 -0.64 10.84 -15.94
C PHE A 96 0.74 11.32 -16.40
N ARG A 97 1.15 12.48 -15.90
CA ARG A 97 2.54 12.97 -15.99
C ARG A 97 2.93 13.58 -14.65
N GLY A 98 4.05 13.14 -14.09
CA GLY A 98 4.54 13.61 -12.79
C GLY A 98 5.69 12.75 -12.27
N ASP A 99 5.94 12.81 -10.97
CA ASP A 99 7.04 12.08 -10.32
C ASP A 99 6.71 10.60 -10.05
N GLY A 100 5.42 10.23 -10.09
CA GLY A 100 4.99 8.85 -9.88
C GLY A 100 3.59 8.70 -9.28
N MET A 101 3.32 7.52 -8.77
CA MET A 101 2.06 7.15 -8.12
C MET A 101 2.26 6.26 -6.91
N VAL A 102 1.35 6.41 -5.94
CA VAL A 102 1.22 5.51 -4.78
C VAL A 102 -0.15 4.85 -4.84
N ILE A 103 -0.17 3.53 -4.80
CA ILE A 103 -1.39 2.74 -4.73
C ILE A 103 -1.41 2.04 -3.38
N SER A 104 -2.28 2.50 -2.48
CA SER A 104 -2.28 2.08 -1.08
C SER A 104 -3.49 1.23 -0.71
N THR A 105 -3.27 0.30 0.22
CA THR A 105 -4.32 -0.37 0.95
C THR A 105 -4.95 0.58 1.98
N PRO A 106 -6.08 0.24 2.59
CA PRO A 106 -6.64 1.01 3.69
C PRO A 106 -5.67 1.16 4.87
N THR A 107 -4.94 0.12 5.24
CA THR A 107 -3.92 0.21 6.30
C THR A 107 -2.71 1.04 5.90
N GLY A 108 -2.30 0.99 4.64
CA GLY A 108 -1.24 1.80 4.06
C GLY A 108 -1.63 3.28 3.88
N SER A 109 -2.93 3.60 4.00
CA SER A 109 -3.39 5.00 3.88
C SER A 109 -2.76 5.94 4.92
N THR A 110 -2.27 5.40 6.04
CA THR A 110 -1.55 6.14 7.08
C THR A 110 -0.03 6.14 6.89
N ALA A 111 0.49 5.45 5.87
CA ALA A 111 1.92 5.38 5.54
C ALA A 111 2.29 6.40 4.46
N TYR A 112 2.97 6.00 3.40
CA TYR A 112 3.43 6.90 2.34
C TYR A 112 2.29 7.67 1.67
N ASN A 113 1.13 7.03 1.49
CA ASN A 113 -0.07 7.66 0.95
C ASN A 113 -0.47 8.96 1.68
N LYS A 114 -0.30 9.00 3.01
CA LYS A 114 -0.59 10.21 3.78
C LYS A 114 0.33 11.37 3.43
N SER A 115 1.62 11.11 3.15
CA SER A 115 2.60 12.15 2.81
C SER A 115 2.37 12.75 1.42
N VAL A 116 1.53 12.13 0.60
CA VAL A 116 1.14 12.61 -0.72
C VAL A 116 -0.33 13.07 -0.76
N ASN A 117 -0.85 13.50 0.38
CA ASN A 117 -2.21 14.01 0.55
C ASN A 117 -3.33 13.02 0.24
N GLY A 118 -3.04 11.72 0.29
CA GLY A 118 -4.08 10.70 0.23
C GLY A 118 -4.94 10.68 1.48
N SER A 119 -6.20 10.27 1.34
CA SER A 119 -7.14 10.15 2.44
C SER A 119 -6.79 8.99 3.36
N ILE A 120 -7.05 9.14 4.66
CA ILE A 120 -7.01 8.01 5.60
C ILE A 120 -8.28 7.18 5.39
N VAL A 121 -8.10 5.88 5.16
CA VAL A 121 -9.18 4.94 4.87
C VAL A 121 -9.33 3.93 6.00
N ASP A 122 -10.57 3.70 6.46
CA ASP A 122 -10.85 2.69 7.47
C ASP A 122 -10.44 1.29 6.97
N PRO A 123 -9.63 0.53 7.73
CA PRO A 123 -9.18 -0.80 7.32
C PRO A 123 -10.29 -1.84 7.11
N LEU A 124 -11.48 -1.58 7.61
CA LEU A 124 -12.65 -2.44 7.39
C LEU A 124 -13.28 -2.25 6.01
N LEU A 125 -12.81 -1.26 5.25
CA LEU A 125 -13.28 -0.97 3.90
C LEU A 125 -12.31 -1.52 2.85
N PRO A 126 -12.50 -2.75 2.32
CA PRO A 126 -11.62 -3.30 1.30
C PRO A 126 -11.63 -2.39 0.07
N SER A 127 -10.48 -1.84 -0.26
CA SER A 127 -10.32 -0.88 -1.36
C SER A 127 -8.84 -0.71 -1.69
N MET A 128 -8.55 -0.06 -2.80
CA MET A 128 -7.24 0.50 -3.08
C MET A 128 -7.39 1.98 -3.41
N GLN A 129 -6.49 2.80 -2.90
CA GLN A 129 -6.44 4.22 -3.16
C GLN A 129 -5.27 4.53 -4.07
N VAL A 130 -5.51 5.31 -5.10
CA VAL A 130 -4.50 5.79 -6.05
C VAL A 130 -4.24 7.25 -5.75
N SER A 131 -2.97 7.61 -5.56
CA SER A 131 -2.54 8.97 -5.23
C SER A 131 -1.40 9.38 -6.14
N GLU A 132 -1.54 10.54 -6.77
CA GLU A 132 -0.56 11.12 -7.68
C GLU A 132 0.61 11.77 -6.92
N LEU A 133 1.82 11.66 -7.48
CA LEU A 133 3.01 12.34 -7.00
C LEU A 133 3.37 13.48 -7.96
N ALA A 134 3.27 14.72 -7.49
CA ALA A 134 3.66 15.92 -8.21
C ALA A 134 3.16 15.93 -9.68
N SER A 135 1.88 15.68 -9.87
CA SER A 135 1.27 15.65 -11.20
C SER A 135 1.34 17.00 -11.92
N ILE A 136 1.61 16.98 -13.21
CA ILE A 136 1.66 18.16 -14.05
C ILE A 136 0.26 18.43 -14.61
N ASN A 137 -0.33 19.57 -14.21
CA ASN A 137 -1.60 20.05 -14.71
C ASN A 137 -1.42 21.42 -15.38
N ASN A 138 -1.63 21.47 -16.68
CA ASN A 138 -1.55 22.69 -17.49
C ASN A 138 -2.47 22.61 -18.72
N ASN A 139 -2.32 23.51 -19.68
CA ASN A 139 -3.17 23.54 -20.88
C ASN A 139 -2.99 22.34 -21.82
N LYS A 140 -1.87 21.61 -21.72
CA LYS A 140 -1.57 20.44 -22.57
C LYS A 140 -1.78 19.11 -21.86
N PHE A 141 -1.53 19.08 -20.56
CA PHE A 141 -1.56 17.86 -19.75
C PHE A 141 -2.55 18.06 -18.61
N ARG A 142 -3.47 17.14 -18.49
CA ARG A 142 -4.47 17.15 -17.40
C ARG A 142 -4.59 15.78 -16.83
N THR A 143 -4.47 15.70 -15.51
CA THR A 143 -4.78 14.53 -14.71
C THR A 143 -5.91 14.86 -13.75
N LEU A 144 -6.41 13.87 -13.02
CA LEU A 144 -7.43 14.10 -12.00
C LEU A 144 -6.95 15.10 -10.93
N GLY A 145 -5.65 15.11 -10.65
CA GLY A 145 -5.04 16.03 -9.67
C GLY A 145 -5.46 15.77 -8.22
N SER A 146 -6.05 14.61 -7.95
CA SER A 146 -6.50 14.21 -6.63
C SER A 146 -6.47 12.70 -6.48
N SER A 147 -6.38 12.24 -5.22
CA SER A 147 -6.48 10.82 -4.92
C SER A 147 -7.89 10.30 -5.17
N PHE A 148 -7.99 9.04 -5.63
CA PHE A 148 -9.27 8.36 -5.81
C PHE A 148 -9.22 6.93 -5.27
N ILE A 149 -10.39 6.38 -4.93
CA ILE A 149 -10.53 5.07 -4.30
C ILE A 149 -11.27 4.13 -5.23
N LEU A 150 -10.70 2.95 -5.43
CA LEU A 150 -11.27 1.87 -6.23
C LEU A 150 -11.79 0.75 -5.33
N SER A 151 -12.99 0.27 -5.64
CA SER A 151 -13.59 -0.88 -4.96
C SER A 151 -12.93 -2.20 -5.37
N PRO A 152 -13.13 -3.30 -4.63
CA PRO A 152 -12.54 -4.61 -4.97
C PRO A 152 -12.97 -5.17 -6.34
N LYS A 153 -14.03 -4.62 -6.95
CA LYS A 153 -14.52 -5.03 -8.27
C LYS A 153 -13.77 -4.34 -9.42
N ARG A 154 -12.82 -3.46 -9.12
CA ARG A 154 -12.09 -2.68 -10.12
C ARG A 154 -10.65 -3.16 -10.21
N LYS A 155 -10.15 -3.25 -11.44
CA LYS A 155 -8.75 -3.50 -11.76
C LYS A 155 -8.13 -2.20 -12.25
N LEU A 156 -6.91 -1.94 -11.81
CA LEU A 156 -6.10 -0.83 -12.27
C LEU A 156 -4.95 -1.39 -13.10
N ARG A 157 -4.86 -0.99 -14.36
CA ARG A 157 -3.72 -1.27 -15.22
C ARG A 157 -3.00 0.04 -15.49
N ILE A 158 -1.69 0.02 -15.35
CA ILE A 158 -0.80 1.16 -15.58
C ILE A 158 0.20 0.76 -16.64
N GLU A 159 0.19 1.46 -17.76
CA GLU A 159 1.17 1.32 -18.82
C GLU A 159 2.18 2.46 -18.72
N ILE A 160 3.47 2.12 -18.74
CA ILE A 160 4.54 3.10 -18.61
C ILE A 160 5.05 3.41 -20.00
N ALA A 161 4.89 4.66 -20.43
CA ALA A 161 5.36 5.10 -21.73
C ALA A 161 6.90 5.06 -21.79
N SER A 162 7.43 4.29 -22.74
CA SER A 162 8.85 4.33 -23.09
C SER A 162 9.04 5.42 -24.15
N GLU A 163 9.68 6.52 -23.80
CA GLU A 163 10.14 7.47 -24.81
C GLU A 163 11.38 6.90 -25.51
N GLU A 164 11.38 6.89 -26.85
CA GLU A 164 12.53 6.42 -27.65
C GLU A 164 13.82 7.17 -27.25
N GLY A 165 14.86 6.41 -26.93
CA GLY A 165 16.17 6.95 -26.54
C GLY A 165 16.37 7.14 -25.04
N ASN A 166 15.41 6.85 -24.21
CA ASN A 166 15.51 6.94 -22.75
C ASN A 166 15.56 5.54 -22.09
N ASN A 167 16.70 5.19 -21.54
CA ASN A 167 16.87 4.01 -20.69
C ASN A 167 16.31 4.28 -19.27
N GLU A 168 15.14 4.90 -19.19
CA GLU A 168 14.54 5.28 -17.92
C GLU A 168 13.71 4.12 -17.38
N PHE A 169 14.19 3.53 -16.30
CA PHE A 169 13.46 2.51 -15.60
C PHE A 169 12.78 3.14 -14.40
N PRO A 170 11.45 3.07 -14.28
CA PRO A 170 10.79 3.49 -13.06
C PRO A 170 11.27 2.62 -11.89
N MET A 171 11.44 3.22 -10.73
CA MET A 171 11.61 2.49 -9.48
C MET A 171 10.26 2.00 -9.00
N ILE A 172 10.20 0.70 -8.74
CA ILE A 172 9.02 0.06 -8.15
C ILE A 172 9.29 -0.20 -6.68
N GLY A 173 8.44 0.34 -5.81
CA GLY A 173 8.46 0.07 -4.38
C GLY A 173 7.26 -0.76 -3.95
N MET A 174 7.48 -1.68 -3.02
CA MET A 174 6.45 -2.48 -2.37
C MET A 174 6.65 -2.46 -0.87
N ASP A 175 5.69 -1.90 -0.14
CA ASP A 175 5.82 -1.69 1.30
C ASP A 175 7.14 -0.94 1.61
N SER A 176 8.11 -1.60 2.20
CA SER A 176 9.41 -1.02 2.55
C SER A 176 10.57 -1.47 1.64
N GLU A 177 10.30 -2.13 0.52
CA GLU A 177 11.33 -2.67 -0.37
C GLU A 177 11.19 -2.16 -1.80
N ALA A 178 12.32 -2.01 -2.48
CA ALA A 178 12.36 -1.72 -3.90
C ALA A 178 12.49 -3.03 -4.69
N LEU A 179 11.71 -3.12 -5.78
CA LEU A 179 11.86 -4.20 -6.74
C LEU A 179 12.98 -3.86 -7.73
N SER A 180 13.91 -4.78 -7.85
CA SER A 180 14.93 -4.75 -8.89
C SER A 180 14.36 -5.32 -10.19
N ILE A 181 13.42 -4.62 -10.83
CA ILE A 181 12.87 -4.98 -12.13
C ILE A 181 13.32 -3.95 -13.14
N GLN A 182 14.03 -4.40 -14.18
CA GLN A 182 14.37 -3.58 -15.33
C GLN A 182 13.23 -3.66 -16.36
N HIS A 183 13.05 -2.60 -17.12
CA HIS A 183 12.07 -2.54 -18.23
C HIS A 183 10.62 -2.83 -17.79
N VAL A 184 10.12 -2.05 -16.83
CA VAL A 184 8.70 -2.12 -16.47
C VAL A 184 7.87 -1.41 -17.54
N HIS A 185 6.97 -2.16 -18.19
CA HIS A 185 6.06 -1.65 -19.22
C HIS A 185 4.63 -1.56 -18.72
N GLU A 186 4.24 -2.53 -17.90
CA GLU A 186 2.87 -2.67 -17.45
C GLU A 186 2.83 -3.14 -16.00
N VAL A 187 1.91 -2.58 -15.26
CA VAL A 187 1.58 -2.99 -13.89
C VAL A 187 0.07 -3.19 -13.80
N ASN A 188 -0.37 -4.36 -13.35
CA ASN A 188 -1.76 -4.65 -13.07
C ASN A 188 -1.96 -4.78 -11.57
N LEU A 189 -2.97 -4.10 -11.02
CA LEU A 189 -3.24 -4.04 -9.59
C LEU A 189 -4.74 -4.24 -9.33
N GLU A 190 -5.04 -5.00 -8.28
CA GLU A 190 -6.39 -5.18 -7.76
C GLU A 190 -6.36 -5.39 -6.25
N VAL A 191 -7.49 -5.24 -5.59
CA VAL A 191 -7.60 -5.64 -4.18
C VAL A 191 -7.37 -7.14 -4.10
N GLY A 192 -6.39 -7.55 -3.30
CA GLY A 192 -5.96 -8.93 -3.23
C GLY A 192 -7.00 -9.87 -2.60
N ASP A 193 -6.92 -11.12 -2.96
CA ASP A 193 -7.73 -12.21 -2.38
C ASP A 193 -7.22 -12.65 -1.00
N ARG A 194 -5.99 -12.25 -0.64
CA ARG A 194 -5.36 -12.53 0.65
C ARG A 194 -5.64 -11.41 1.65
N PHE A 195 -5.91 -11.82 2.88
CA PHE A 195 -6.06 -10.93 4.03
C PHE A 195 -5.00 -11.26 5.06
N ILE A 196 -4.50 -10.26 5.74
CA ILE A 196 -3.59 -10.49 6.87
C ILE A 196 -4.39 -10.44 8.16
N ASN A 197 -4.36 -11.59 8.88
CA ASN A 197 -5.05 -11.74 10.16
C ASN A 197 -4.13 -11.25 11.27
N ILE A 198 -4.45 -10.10 11.86
CA ILE A 198 -3.61 -9.45 12.89
C ILE A 198 -4.32 -9.48 14.24
N ILE A 199 -3.59 -9.92 15.26
CA ILE A 199 -4.03 -9.86 16.63
C ILE A 199 -4.00 -8.41 17.12
N LYS A 200 -5.12 -7.98 17.70
CA LYS A 200 -5.32 -6.63 18.24
C LYS A 200 -5.88 -6.67 19.63
N LEU A 201 -5.53 -5.67 20.44
CA LEU A 201 -6.20 -5.42 21.71
C LEU A 201 -7.47 -4.59 21.49
N PRO A 202 -8.58 -4.88 22.21
CA PRO A 202 -9.85 -4.14 22.06
C PRO A 202 -9.72 -2.64 22.24
N LYS A 203 -8.80 -2.18 23.10
CA LYS A 203 -8.55 -0.76 23.46
C LYS A 203 -7.65 -0.01 22.45
N ASN A 204 -7.12 -0.66 21.42
CA ASN A 204 -6.20 -0.08 20.44
C ASN A 204 -6.82 -0.09 19.05
N SER A 205 -7.86 0.73 18.85
CA SER A 205 -8.49 0.85 17.53
C SER A 205 -7.55 1.52 16.51
N PHE A 206 -7.85 1.35 15.24
CA PHE A 206 -7.15 2.03 14.16
C PHE A 206 -7.20 3.57 14.35
N TRP A 207 -8.38 4.09 14.67
CA TRP A 207 -8.61 5.53 14.81
C TRP A 207 -7.94 6.11 16.06
N ASP A 208 -7.82 5.35 17.15
CA ASP A 208 -7.03 5.76 18.31
C ASP A 208 -5.55 5.92 17.98
N LYS A 209 -5.03 5.02 17.11
CA LYS A 209 -3.66 5.14 16.62
C LYS A 209 -3.48 6.31 15.67
N VAL A 210 -4.44 6.57 14.79
CA VAL A 210 -4.43 7.76 13.92
C VAL A 210 -4.40 9.02 14.77
N LYS A 211 -5.29 9.12 15.78
CA LYS A 211 -5.31 10.26 16.68
C LYS A 211 -3.97 10.46 17.39
N ARG A 212 -3.43 9.41 17.99
CA ARG A 212 -2.17 9.47 18.75
C ARG A 212 -0.96 9.83 17.91
N ASN A 213 -0.92 9.36 16.65
CA ASN A 213 0.27 9.51 15.80
C ASN A 213 0.25 10.80 14.95
N PHE A 214 -0.93 11.42 14.75
CA PHE A 214 -1.06 12.51 13.78
C PHE A 214 -1.78 13.77 14.32
N LEU A 215 -2.38 13.70 15.50
CA LEU A 215 -3.07 14.81 16.16
C LEU A 215 -2.48 15.11 17.54
#